data_04ffbadb1ff48189784d8db603ce6a9e
#
_entry.id   04ffbadb1ff48189784d8db603ce6a9e
#
_cell.length_a   1.000
_cell.length_b   1.000
_cell.length_c   1.000
_cell.angle_alpha   90.00
_cell.angle_beta   90.00
_cell.angle_gamma   90.00
#
_symmetry.space_group_name_H-M   'P 1'
#
loop_
_entity.id
_entity.type
_entity.pdbx_description
1 polymer ?
#
loop_
_entity_poly.entity_id
_entity_poly.type
_entity_poly.pdbx_seq_one_letter_code
_entity_poly.pdbx_strand_id
1 'polypeptide(L)'
;MRTLEEILALPDVERKIYYLKKGRKTELPNAHALYNDWNPNKHEIVIDEEKYPKIKITTQPEKRITDPTTGKEYVEPAVRKEVDPNRIALPIEQDIVNIQTAFTVGTEPVLDCQPDQSEENLLSALKQVFKKNKLKYQNKKVVRAWLAEQEVAEYWYVVKDDGFWAKLKRKISGIFGKSKPEYRLKSAIWSPFRGDKLYPFFNDQGDLVALSREYKKKDLDDMEVTCFMTITRDMVYQWEFTSNWTDKGSFAHGFKKMPVIYMWRPETYCEKIKSLRVRLEKLLSNYADCIDYHFFPILMLFGNVENFSGEFKNRVVELTGQGANAQYLTWSQVPDTVKFEVETLLSQIYGLTNTPRISFDSLKGTGNAVSGVTFDYVFMSTHLNVENLNETVGEFMQRRVNFLVSALGSVNTTLEAASETIDVDVQMQPYKLEDLKDKIDTAIKAKDGEIWSQQRAITFVGNVDSVLDEIEAIKEEQAENQKNDIEKQRQLSFLKSSSKQFEE
;
A
#
# COMPACT_ATOMS: atom_id res chain seq x y z
N MET A 1 27.14 7.58 -26.30
CA MET A 1 27.10 6.59 -25.20
C MET A 1 27.38 5.24 -25.84
N ARG A 2 28.08 4.28 -25.16
CA ARG A 2 28.24 2.93 -25.73
C ARG A 2 26.87 2.25 -25.81
N THR A 3 26.66 1.49 -26.86
CA THR A 3 25.46 0.66 -26.99
C THR A 3 25.47 -0.49 -25.97
N LEU A 4 24.31 -1.06 -25.66
CA LEU A 4 24.21 -2.20 -24.75
C LEU A 4 25.07 -3.39 -25.26
N GLU A 5 25.06 -3.63 -26.57
CA GLU A 5 25.81 -4.69 -27.22
C GLU A 5 27.33 -4.49 -27.06
N GLU A 6 27.83 -3.27 -27.27
CA GLU A 6 29.23 -2.92 -27.05
C GLU A 6 29.65 -3.13 -25.59
N ILE A 7 28.77 -2.83 -24.63
CA ILE A 7 29.03 -3.03 -23.19
C ILE A 7 29.11 -4.52 -22.87
N LEU A 8 28.14 -5.30 -23.34
CA LEU A 8 28.09 -6.75 -23.08
C LEU A 8 29.22 -7.53 -23.78
N ALA A 9 29.78 -6.99 -24.88
CA ALA A 9 30.93 -7.56 -25.59
C ALA A 9 32.28 -7.28 -24.92
N LEU A 10 32.36 -6.40 -23.91
CA LEU A 10 33.62 -6.12 -23.21
C LEU A 10 34.18 -7.42 -22.57
N PRO A 11 35.50 -7.68 -22.61
CA PRO A 11 36.08 -8.85 -21.98
C PRO A 11 36.10 -8.75 -20.44
N ASP A 12 36.23 -7.54 -19.90
CA ASP A 12 36.33 -7.28 -18.48
C ASP A 12 34.95 -7.13 -17.83
N VAL A 13 34.63 -8.01 -16.89
CA VAL A 13 33.36 -8.04 -16.16
C VAL A 13 33.16 -6.78 -15.32
N GLU A 14 34.19 -6.27 -14.67
CA GLU A 14 34.08 -5.08 -13.84
C GLU A 14 33.69 -3.85 -14.67
N ARG A 15 34.31 -3.71 -15.85
CA ARG A 15 33.95 -2.65 -16.80
C ARG A 15 32.53 -2.80 -17.36
N LYS A 16 32.08 -4.04 -17.63
CA LYS A 16 30.68 -4.29 -18.03
C LYS A 16 29.73 -3.73 -16.98
N ILE A 17 29.91 -4.16 -15.73
CA ILE A 17 29.06 -3.76 -14.60
C ILE A 17 29.13 -2.24 -14.38
N TYR A 18 30.32 -1.65 -14.47
CA TYR A 18 30.47 -0.21 -14.36
C TYR A 18 29.64 0.55 -15.40
N TYR A 19 29.69 0.15 -16.67
CA TYR A 19 28.92 0.83 -17.71
C TYR A 19 27.43 0.55 -17.62
N LEU A 20 27.01 -0.65 -17.22
CA LEU A 20 25.61 -0.96 -16.96
C LEU A 20 25.04 -0.10 -15.84
N LYS A 21 25.78 0.10 -14.75
CA LYS A 21 25.41 1.00 -13.65
C LYS A 21 25.34 2.46 -14.13
N LYS A 22 26.31 2.89 -14.91
CA LYS A 22 26.36 4.26 -15.47
C LYS A 22 25.26 4.55 -16.49
N GLY A 23 24.64 3.52 -17.07
CA GLY A 23 23.49 3.65 -17.97
C GLY A 23 22.25 4.23 -17.29
N ARG A 24 22.15 4.13 -15.98
CA ARG A 24 21.12 4.80 -15.20
C ARG A 24 21.35 6.30 -15.21
N LYS A 25 20.34 7.07 -15.69
CA LYS A 25 20.39 8.55 -15.81
C LYS A 25 19.94 9.26 -14.53
N THR A 26 19.25 8.55 -13.61
CA THR A 26 18.71 9.08 -12.36
C THR A 26 19.53 8.61 -11.18
N GLU A 27 19.49 9.32 -10.07
CA GLU A 27 20.13 8.89 -8.83
C GLU A 27 19.46 7.61 -8.29
N LEU A 28 20.26 6.78 -7.61
CA LEU A 28 19.71 5.62 -6.91
C LEU A 28 18.94 6.08 -5.67
N PRO A 29 17.75 5.52 -5.41
CA PRO A 29 17.05 5.76 -4.17
C PRO A 29 17.93 5.40 -2.96
N ASN A 30 18.01 6.30 -2.00
CA ASN A 30 18.67 5.98 -0.74
C ASN A 30 17.72 5.14 0.13
N ALA A 31 17.78 3.82 -0.04
CA ALA A 31 16.89 2.88 0.64
C ALA A 31 16.90 3.05 2.18
N HIS A 32 18.06 3.39 2.77
CA HIS A 32 18.15 3.60 4.21
C HIS A 32 17.41 4.86 4.65
N ALA A 33 17.60 5.98 3.96
CA ALA A 33 16.89 7.23 4.27
C ALA A 33 15.37 7.07 4.07
N LEU A 34 14.96 6.44 2.95
CA LEU A 34 13.56 6.16 2.66
C LEU A 34 12.92 5.25 3.72
N TYR A 35 13.67 4.23 4.17
CA TYR A 35 13.19 3.34 5.23
C TYR A 35 13.06 4.04 6.58
N ASN A 36 13.96 4.97 6.89
CA ASN A 36 13.87 5.77 8.10
C ASN A 36 12.61 6.66 8.09
N ASP A 37 12.28 7.27 6.96
CA ASP A 37 11.04 8.04 6.82
C ASP A 37 9.78 7.16 6.84
N TRP A 38 9.89 5.94 6.36
CA TRP A 38 8.79 4.97 6.34
C TRP A 38 8.48 4.36 7.72
N ASN A 39 9.50 4.15 8.56
CA ASN A 39 9.37 3.47 9.85
C ASN A 39 9.34 4.48 10.99
N PRO A 40 8.19 4.68 11.70
CA PRO A 40 8.08 5.64 12.79
C PRO A 40 9.17 5.49 13.86
N ASN A 41 9.58 4.25 14.15
CA ASN A 41 10.66 4.00 15.13
C ASN A 41 12.05 4.46 14.68
N LYS A 42 12.16 4.93 13.43
CA LYS A 42 13.41 5.45 12.82
C LYS A 42 13.30 6.93 12.45
N HIS A 43 12.20 7.59 12.77
CA HIS A 43 12.06 9.04 12.55
C HIS A 43 13.09 9.81 13.38
N GLU A 44 13.51 10.96 12.86
CA GLU A 44 14.52 11.83 13.52
C GLU A 44 14.17 12.12 14.97
N ILE A 45 12.90 12.36 15.27
CA ILE A 45 12.42 12.63 16.64
C ILE A 45 12.77 11.50 17.62
N VAL A 46 12.88 10.27 17.13
CA VAL A 46 13.17 9.08 17.96
C VAL A 46 14.66 8.79 18.06
N ILE A 47 15.40 8.91 16.94
CA ILE A 47 16.79 8.43 16.87
C ILE A 47 17.83 9.51 17.01
N ASP A 48 17.51 10.78 16.76
CA ASP A 48 18.46 11.89 16.75
C ASP A 48 18.56 12.55 18.13
N GLU A 49 19.46 12.07 18.97
CA GLU A 49 19.68 12.63 20.32
C GLU A 49 20.40 13.99 20.31
N GLU A 50 21.10 14.36 19.23
CA GLU A 50 21.73 15.67 19.12
C GLU A 50 20.69 16.75 18.87
N LYS A 51 19.72 16.47 17.98
CA LYS A 51 18.63 17.38 17.64
C LYS A 51 17.54 17.41 18.70
N TYR A 52 17.33 16.32 19.41
CA TYR A 52 16.33 16.13 20.47
C TYR A 52 16.99 15.57 21.74
N PRO A 53 17.76 16.42 22.48
CA PRO A 53 18.53 15.97 23.63
C PRO A 53 17.63 15.65 24.83
N LYS A 54 18.18 14.93 25.79
CA LYS A 54 17.54 14.67 27.09
C LYS A 54 17.26 15.95 27.85
N ILE A 55 16.14 15.99 28.57
CA ILE A 55 15.74 17.15 29.36
C ILE A 55 16.48 17.10 30.70
N LYS A 56 17.11 18.22 31.09
CA LYS A 56 17.77 18.34 32.39
C LYS A 56 16.81 18.97 33.39
N ILE A 57 16.29 18.16 34.29
CA ILE A 57 15.41 18.62 35.36
C ILE A 57 16.23 18.85 36.61
N THR A 58 16.07 20.04 37.24
CA THR A 58 16.68 20.36 38.54
C THR A 58 15.83 19.72 39.62
N THR A 59 16.35 18.68 40.26
CA THR A 59 15.66 17.98 41.36
C THR A 59 15.88 18.64 42.70
N GLN A 60 17.01 19.32 42.89
CA GLN A 60 17.28 20.14 44.07
C GLN A 60 17.86 21.47 43.58
N PRO A 61 17.27 22.61 43.97
CA PRO A 61 17.80 23.91 43.63
C PRO A 61 19.10 24.18 44.41
N GLU A 62 19.89 25.09 43.89
CA GLU A 62 21.07 25.61 44.58
C GLU A 62 20.68 26.13 45.94
N LYS A 63 21.41 25.73 47.01
CA LYS A 63 21.19 26.20 48.37
C LYS A 63 22.43 26.95 48.86
N ARG A 64 22.22 28.13 49.42
CA ARG A 64 23.27 28.82 50.21
C ARG A 64 23.12 28.37 51.66
N ILE A 65 24.21 27.78 52.16
CA ILE A 65 24.25 27.27 53.51
C ILE A 65 25.34 28.06 54.25
N THR A 66 24.98 28.64 55.40
CA THR A 66 25.96 29.27 56.28
C THR A 66 26.40 28.22 57.31
N ASP A 67 27.69 27.93 57.36
CA ASP A 67 28.26 27.04 58.37
C ASP A 67 28.07 27.61 59.77
N PRO A 68 27.30 26.94 60.62
CA PRO A 68 26.99 27.46 61.96
C PRO A 68 28.23 27.61 62.84
N THR A 69 29.34 26.96 62.53
CA THR A 69 30.56 26.96 63.36
C THR A 69 31.56 28.00 62.89
N THR A 70 31.64 28.27 61.60
CA THR A 70 32.66 29.13 60.98
C THR A 70 32.08 30.44 60.44
N GLY A 71 30.72 30.56 60.33
CA GLY A 71 30.04 31.72 59.76
C GLY A 71 30.28 31.91 58.25
N LYS A 72 30.95 30.97 57.57
CA LYS A 72 31.20 31.07 56.14
C LYS A 72 30.04 30.54 55.34
N GLU A 73 29.65 31.31 54.30
CA GLU A 73 28.68 30.86 53.31
C GLU A 73 29.33 29.97 52.27
N TYR A 74 28.74 28.81 51.99
CA TYR A 74 29.06 27.99 50.85
C TYR A 74 27.77 27.69 50.07
N VAL A 75 27.96 27.42 48.76
CA VAL A 75 26.87 27.18 47.84
C VAL A 75 26.84 25.67 47.55
N GLU A 76 25.77 25.01 47.93
CA GLU A 76 25.51 23.63 47.53
C GLU A 76 24.96 23.66 46.12
N PRO A 77 25.61 23.03 45.14
CA PRO A 77 25.22 23.12 43.74
C PRO A 77 23.89 22.44 43.49
N ALA A 78 23.14 22.93 42.52
CA ALA A 78 21.88 22.32 42.11
C ALA A 78 22.10 20.89 41.59
N VAL A 79 21.30 19.93 42.06
CA VAL A 79 21.30 18.55 41.56
C VAL A 79 20.37 18.48 40.36
N ARG A 80 20.94 18.05 39.21
CA ARG A 80 20.21 17.90 37.95
C ARG A 80 20.11 16.43 37.59
N LYS A 81 18.93 16.00 37.14
CA LYS A 81 18.70 14.65 36.60
C LYS A 81 18.33 14.79 35.11
N GLU A 82 18.91 13.92 34.29
CA GLU A 82 18.50 13.80 32.89
C GLU A 82 17.30 12.86 32.80
N VAL A 83 16.27 13.29 32.06
CA VAL A 83 15.05 12.55 31.81
C VAL A 83 14.85 12.47 30.30
N ASP A 84 14.45 11.32 29.82
CA ASP A 84 14.12 11.15 28.42
C ASP A 84 12.85 11.92 28.07
N PRO A 85 12.86 12.78 27.02
CA PRO A 85 11.66 13.50 26.58
C PRO A 85 10.68 12.54 25.93
N ASN A 86 9.40 12.94 25.89
CA ASN A 86 8.42 12.26 25.09
C ASN A 86 8.78 12.35 23.60
N ARG A 87 8.73 11.22 22.89
CA ARG A 87 9.07 11.15 21.48
C ARG A 87 7.96 10.46 20.72
N ILE A 88 7.05 11.28 20.17
CA ILE A 88 5.86 10.80 19.44
C ILE A 88 6.16 10.81 17.97
N ALA A 89 6.25 9.62 17.38
CA ALA A 89 6.40 9.42 15.94
C ALA A 89 5.10 8.86 15.34
N LEU A 90 4.70 9.38 14.18
CA LEU A 90 3.43 9.10 13.54
C LEU A 90 3.62 8.34 12.21
N PRO A 91 2.91 7.24 11.96
CA PRO A 91 3.00 6.46 10.72
C PRO A 91 2.22 7.10 9.55
N ILE A 92 2.33 8.43 9.39
CA ILE A 92 1.53 9.20 8.42
C ILE A 92 1.82 8.78 6.98
N GLU A 93 3.09 8.55 6.63
CA GLU A 93 3.48 8.09 5.30
C GLU A 93 2.89 6.73 4.97
N GLN A 94 2.87 5.82 5.95
CA GLN A 94 2.28 4.50 5.77
C GLN A 94 0.77 4.58 5.53
N ASP A 95 0.10 5.43 6.30
CA ASP A 95 -1.35 5.63 6.19
C ASP A 95 -1.71 6.20 4.82
N ILE A 96 -1.07 7.30 4.42
CA ILE A 96 -1.29 7.94 3.13
C ILE A 96 -1.03 6.98 1.96
N VAL A 97 0.13 6.31 1.95
CA VAL A 97 0.49 5.38 0.88
C VAL A 97 -0.46 4.18 0.82
N ASN A 98 -0.92 3.67 1.96
CA ASN A 98 -1.89 2.58 2.01
C ASN A 98 -3.25 3.01 1.45
N ILE A 99 -3.73 4.21 1.80
CA ILE A 99 -4.98 4.77 1.28
C ILE A 99 -4.86 4.99 -0.24
N GLN A 100 -3.81 5.68 -0.71
CA GLN A 100 -3.60 5.91 -2.14
C GLN A 100 -3.47 4.60 -2.94
N THR A 101 -2.77 3.60 -2.39
CA THR A 101 -2.69 2.27 -3.00
C THR A 101 -4.06 1.61 -3.10
N ALA A 102 -4.91 1.75 -2.06
CA ALA A 102 -6.25 1.18 -2.07
C ALA A 102 -7.15 1.85 -3.11
N PHE A 103 -7.06 3.16 -3.25
CA PHE A 103 -7.84 3.90 -4.26
C PHE A 103 -7.35 3.61 -5.69
N THR A 104 -6.04 3.44 -5.91
CA THR A 104 -5.47 3.22 -7.24
C THR A 104 -5.68 1.79 -7.75
N VAL A 105 -5.43 0.76 -6.90
CA VAL A 105 -5.47 -0.66 -7.31
C VAL A 105 -6.27 -1.53 -6.34
N GLY A 106 -7.22 -0.94 -5.62
CA GLY A 106 -8.13 -1.66 -4.72
C GLY A 106 -9.08 -2.57 -5.49
N THR A 107 -9.57 -2.10 -6.62
CA THR A 107 -10.37 -2.85 -7.58
C THR A 107 -9.44 -3.51 -8.62
N GLU A 108 -9.79 -4.68 -9.11
CA GLU A 108 -9.05 -5.33 -10.19
C GLU A 108 -9.27 -4.57 -11.50
N PRO A 109 -8.21 -4.32 -12.30
CA PRO A 109 -8.38 -3.73 -13.61
C PRO A 109 -9.18 -4.65 -14.52
N VAL A 110 -10.02 -4.06 -15.35
CA VAL A 110 -10.79 -4.78 -16.37
C VAL A 110 -9.93 -4.97 -17.60
N LEU A 111 -9.90 -6.20 -18.09
CA LEU A 111 -9.29 -6.53 -19.38
C LEU A 111 -10.36 -6.34 -20.46
N ASP A 112 -10.30 -5.20 -21.17
CA ASP A 112 -11.19 -4.92 -22.29
C ASP A 112 -10.64 -5.55 -23.55
N CYS A 113 -11.37 -6.52 -24.07
CA CYS A 113 -10.99 -7.29 -25.23
C CYS A 113 -12.24 -7.87 -25.88
N GLN A 114 -12.30 -7.83 -27.21
CA GLN A 114 -13.33 -8.50 -28.00
C GLN A 114 -12.67 -9.66 -28.77
N PRO A 115 -12.40 -10.79 -28.08
CA PRO A 115 -11.66 -11.89 -28.68
C PRO A 115 -12.49 -12.56 -29.79
N ASP A 116 -11.84 -12.97 -30.87
CA ASP A 116 -12.42 -13.91 -31.80
C ASP A 116 -12.39 -15.36 -31.23
N GLN A 117 -12.98 -16.30 -31.92
CA GLN A 117 -13.06 -17.70 -31.46
C GLN A 117 -11.68 -18.33 -31.22
N SER A 118 -10.62 -17.89 -31.92
CA SER A 118 -9.26 -18.39 -31.78
C SER A 118 -8.56 -17.78 -30.56
N GLU A 119 -8.91 -16.56 -30.18
CA GLU A 119 -8.31 -15.76 -29.10
C GLU A 119 -8.95 -16.02 -27.73
N GLU A 120 -10.16 -16.59 -27.66
CA GLU A 120 -10.86 -16.90 -26.40
C GLU A 120 -10.02 -17.79 -25.47
N ASN A 121 -9.31 -18.77 -26.03
CA ASN A 121 -8.43 -19.67 -25.27
C ASN A 121 -7.26 -18.92 -24.67
N LEU A 122 -6.68 -17.95 -25.40
CA LEU A 122 -5.58 -17.13 -24.91
C LEU A 122 -6.05 -16.19 -23.80
N LEU A 123 -7.19 -15.53 -23.96
CA LEU A 123 -7.79 -14.66 -22.94
C LEU A 123 -8.10 -15.46 -21.65
N SER A 124 -8.62 -16.67 -21.80
CA SER A 124 -8.87 -17.58 -20.67
C SER A 124 -7.56 -17.96 -19.96
N ALA A 125 -6.50 -18.28 -20.72
CA ALA A 125 -5.18 -18.58 -20.18
C ALA A 125 -4.58 -17.36 -19.45
N LEU A 126 -4.73 -16.14 -19.98
CA LEU A 126 -4.31 -14.90 -19.36
C LEU A 126 -5.01 -14.69 -18.02
N LYS A 127 -6.35 -14.84 -17.97
CA LYS A 127 -7.13 -14.77 -16.71
C LYS A 127 -6.68 -15.80 -15.69
N GLN A 128 -6.29 -17.01 -16.12
CA GLN A 128 -5.73 -18.02 -15.23
C GLN A 128 -4.35 -17.62 -14.66
N VAL A 129 -3.48 -16.97 -15.46
CA VAL A 129 -2.20 -16.43 -14.97
C VAL A 129 -2.46 -15.38 -13.88
N PHE A 130 -3.43 -14.49 -14.07
CA PHE A 130 -3.85 -13.50 -13.06
C PHE A 130 -4.28 -14.18 -11.76
N LYS A 131 -5.16 -15.17 -11.84
CA LYS A 131 -5.68 -15.90 -10.67
C LYS A 131 -4.58 -16.71 -9.96
N LYS A 132 -3.77 -17.47 -10.71
CA LYS A 132 -2.70 -18.32 -10.13
C LYS A 132 -1.59 -17.50 -9.45
N ASN A 133 -1.23 -16.34 -10.01
CA ASN A 133 -0.23 -15.45 -9.42
C ASN A 133 -0.82 -14.47 -8.39
N LYS A 134 -2.14 -14.49 -8.17
CA LYS A 134 -2.82 -13.59 -7.24
C LYS A 134 -2.51 -12.11 -7.53
N LEU A 135 -2.56 -11.71 -8.79
CA LEU A 135 -2.14 -10.38 -9.24
C LEU A 135 -2.88 -9.23 -8.53
N LYS A 136 -4.12 -9.42 -8.13
CA LYS A 136 -4.86 -8.48 -7.27
C LYS A 136 -4.07 -8.01 -6.04
N TYR A 137 -3.42 -8.96 -5.34
CA TYR A 137 -2.60 -8.62 -4.17
C TYR A 137 -1.22 -8.11 -4.56
N GLN A 138 -0.70 -8.60 -5.68
CA GLN A 138 0.60 -8.18 -6.18
C GLN A 138 0.58 -6.73 -6.68
N ASN A 139 -0.49 -6.31 -7.35
CA ASN A 139 -0.70 -4.92 -7.75
C ASN A 139 -0.56 -3.96 -6.57
N LYS A 140 -1.19 -4.27 -5.43
CA LYS A 140 -1.06 -3.47 -4.21
C LYS A 140 0.37 -3.38 -3.70
N LYS A 141 1.14 -4.48 -3.77
CA LYS A 141 2.56 -4.50 -3.35
C LYS A 141 3.43 -3.65 -4.27
N VAL A 142 3.19 -3.75 -5.58
CA VAL A 142 3.93 -3.01 -6.60
C VAL A 142 3.67 -1.51 -6.47
N VAL A 143 2.41 -1.09 -6.40
CA VAL A 143 2.05 0.34 -6.28
C VAL A 143 2.53 0.90 -4.95
N ARG A 144 2.39 0.16 -3.84
CA ARG A 144 2.93 0.59 -2.54
C ARG A 144 4.43 0.81 -2.59
N ALA A 145 5.20 -0.13 -3.17
CA ALA A 145 6.63 0.02 -3.34
C ALA A 145 6.98 1.25 -4.19
N TRP A 146 6.31 1.44 -5.32
CA TRP A 146 6.52 2.61 -6.16
C TRP A 146 6.27 3.93 -5.44
N LEU A 147 5.19 4.03 -4.64
CA LEU A 147 4.86 5.25 -3.89
C LEU A 147 5.82 5.52 -2.72
N ALA A 148 6.26 4.46 -2.01
CA ALA A 148 7.10 4.58 -0.81
C ALA A 148 8.60 4.56 -1.09
N GLU A 149 9.05 3.86 -2.16
CA GLU A 149 10.43 3.49 -2.40
C GLU A 149 11.00 4.10 -3.69
N GLN A 150 10.22 4.94 -4.40
CA GLN A 150 10.52 5.61 -5.67
C GLN A 150 10.54 4.69 -6.90
N GLU A 151 10.99 3.45 -6.78
CA GLU A 151 11.08 2.55 -7.92
C GLU A 151 10.70 1.13 -7.58
N VAL A 152 10.22 0.42 -8.59
CA VAL A 152 9.90 -1.00 -8.49
C VAL A 152 10.05 -1.65 -9.86
N ALA A 153 10.49 -2.90 -9.86
CA ALA A 153 10.49 -3.75 -11.04
C ALA A 153 9.77 -5.07 -10.76
N GLU A 154 9.05 -5.55 -11.73
CA GLU A 154 8.42 -6.87 -11.71
C GLU A 154 9.10 -7.75 -12.75
N TYR A 155 9.74 -8.82 -12.29
CA TYR A 155 10.43 -9.78 -13.13
C TYR A 155 9.62 -11.06 -13.27
N TRP A 156 9.39 -11.48 -14.50
CA TRP A 156 8.66 -12.71 -14.84
C TRP A 156 9.59 -13.82 -15.28
N TYR A 157 9.33 -15.03 -14.83
CA TYR A 157 10.12 -16.22 -15.15
C TYR A 157 9.27 -17.48 -15.18
N VAL A 158 9.78 -18.50 -15.85
CA VAL A 158 9.13 -19.80 -15.97
C VAL A 158 9.66 -20.75 -14.91
N VAL A 159 8.76 -21.42 -14.22
CA VAL A 159 9.09 -22.50 -13.28
C VAL A 159 8.45 -23.78 -13.75
N LYS A 160 9.24 -24.85 -13.75
CA LYS A 160 8.73 -26.19 -13.97
C LYS A 160 7.90 -26.61 -12.75
N ASP A 161 6.68 -27.07 -13.00
CA ASP A 161 5.82 -27.54 -11.91
C ASP A 161 6.24 -28.94 -11.45
N ASP A 162 7.12 -28.97 -10.44
CA ASP A 162 7.60 -30.21 -9.82
C ASP A 162 6.90 -30.54 -8.51
N GLY A 163 5.75 -29.90 -8.22
CA GLY A 163 4.94 -30.17 -7.04
C GLY A 163 4.48 -31.62 -6.94
N PHE A 164 4.26 -32.13 -5.72
CA PHE A 164 3.81 -33.52 -5.46
C PHE A 164 2.59 -33.90 -6.30
N TRP A 165 1.58 -33.03 -6.36
CA TRP A 165 0.36 -33.24 -7.13
C TRP A 165 0.59 -33.23 -8.65
N ALA A 166 1.51 -32.41 -9.15
CA ALA A 166 1.88 -32.42 -10.55
C ALA A 166 2.64 -33.71 -10.94
N LYS A 167 3.50 -34.21 -10.04
CA LYS A 167 4.16 -35.52 -10.18
C LYS A 167 3.17 -36.66 -10.15
N LEU A 168 2.19 -36.61 -9.25
CA LEU A 168 1.13 -37.63 -9.17
C LEU A 168 0.23 -37.61 -10.40
N LYS A 169 -0.20 -36.43 -10.87
CA LYS A 169 -0.98 -36.25 -12.10
C LYS A 169 -0.23 -36.75 -13.33
N ARG A 170 1.07 -36.45 -13.43
CA ARG A 170 1.96 -37.02 -14.49
C ARG A 170 2.08 -38.53 -14.43
N LYS A 171 2.14 -39.10 -13.21
CA LYS A 171 2.24 -40.56 -13.02
C LYS A 171 0.95 -41.25 -13.42
N ILE A 172 -0.22 -40.66 -13.15
CA ILE A 172 -1.54 -41.17 -13.54
C ILE A 172 -1.75 -40.99 -15.04
N SER A 173 -1.44 -39.83 -15.63
CA SER A 173 -1.59 -39.55 -17.06
C SER A 173 -0.52 -40.25 -17.92
N GLY A 174 0.62 -40.61 -17.33
CA GLY A 174 1.66 -41.44 -17.99
C GLY A 174 1.20 -42.85 -18.35
N ILE A 175 0.10 -43.32 -17.75
CA ILE A 175 -0.58 -44.58 -18.11
C ILE A 175 -1.39 -44.41 -19.42
N PHE A 176 -1.78 -43.18 -19.77
CA PHE A 176 -2.63 -42.85 -20.93
C PHE A 176 -1.94 -41.99 -22.01
N GLY A 177 -0.64 -41.72 -21.92
CA GLY A 177 0.11 -40.94 -22.90
C GLY A 177 1.16 -40.04 -22.26
N LYS A 178 2.20 -39.61 -23.01
CA LYS A 178 3.29 -38.75 -22.52
C LYS A 178 2.75 -37.39 -22.11
N SER A 179 2.54 -37.16 -20.82
CA SER A 179 2.22 -35.86 -20.27
C SER A 179 3.45 -34.95 -20.35
N LYS A 180 3.34 -33.85 -21.09
CA LYS A 180 4.37 -32.78 -21.13
C LYS A 180 4.52 -32.13 -19.74
N PRO A 181 5.74 -31.69 -19.36
CA PRO A 181 5.93 -30.94 -18.11
C PRO A 181 5.08 -29.68 -18.12
N GLU A 182 4.36 -29.44 -17.04
CA GLU A 182 3.57 -28.23 -16.89
C GLU A 182 4.50 -27.10 -16.44
N TYR A 183 4.60 -26.05 -17.24
CA TYR A 183 5.35 -24.84 -16.91
C TYR A 183 4.40 -23.78 -16.36
N ARG A 184 4.87 -23.02 -15.37
CA ARG A 184 4.10 -21.92 -14.77
C ARG A 184 4.89 -20.63 -14.86
N LEU A 185 4.21 -19.57 -15.31
CA LEU A 185 4.71 -18.21 -15.20
C LEU A 185 4.59 -17.74 -13.75
N LYS A 186 5.68 -17.26 -13.19
CA LYS A 186 5.75 -16.61 -11.88
C LYS A 186 6.42 -15.26 -12.00
N SER A 187 6.17 -14.39 -11.03
CA SER A 187 6.82 -13.10 -10.95
C SER A 187 7.45 -12.84 -9.58
N ALA A 188 8.48 -12.02 -9.58
CA ALA A 188 9.16 -11.49 -8.40
C ALA A 188 9.12 -9.96 -8.46
N ILE A 189 8.94 -9.32 -7.31
CA ILE A 189 8.99 -7.86 -7.16
C ILE A 189 10.35 -7.50 -6.61
N TRP A 190 11.03 -6.55 -7.24
CA TRP A 190 12.30 -5.97 -6.83
C TRP A 190 12.12 -4.52 -6.47
N SER A 191 12.61 -4.13 -5.30
CA SER A 191 12.49 -2.76 -4.80
C SER A 191 13.55 -2.43 -3.76
N PRO A 192 13.84 -1.15 -3.49
CA PRO A 192 14.86 -0.72 -2.54
C PRO A 192 14.71 -1.30 -1.13
N PHE A 193 13.50 -1.40 -0.56
CA PHE A 193 13.29 -1.97 0.78
C PHE A 193 13.53 -3.47 0.84
N ARG A 194 13.58 -4.13 -0.29
CA ARG A 194 13.96 -5.55 -0.42
C ARG A 194 15.46 -5.75 -0.57
N GLY A 195 16.23 -4.65 -0.55
CA GLY A 195 17.68 -4.66 -0.71
C GLY A 195 18.14 -4.65 -2.17
N ASP A 196 17.23 -4.34 -3.10
CA ASP A 196 17.54 -4.30 -4.52
C ASP A 196 17.98 -2.89 -4.92
N LYS A 197 19.03 -2.80 -5.75
CA LYS A 197 19.40 -1.60 -6.48
C LYS A 197 19.15 -1.85 -7.97
N LEU A 198 18.34 -1.02 -8.59
CA LEU A 198 17.90 -1.20 -9.96
C LEU A 198 18.64 -0.23 -10.89
N TYR A 199 19.11 -0.72 -12.02
CA TYR A 199 19.83 0.06 -13.00
C TYR A 199 19.16 -0.14 -14.37
N PRO A 200 18.15 0.70 -14.70
CA PRO A 200 17.53 0.69 -16.01
C PRO A 200 18.49 1.26 -17.06
N PHE A 201 18.55 0.63 -18.20
CA PHE A 201 19.32 1.07 -19.36
C PHE A 201 18.37 1.36 -20.52
N PHE A 202 18.29 2.63 -20.90
CA PHE A 202 17.43 3.11 -21.98
C PHE A 202 18.26 3.37 -23.22
N ASN A 203 17.68 3.10 -24.39
CA ASN A 203 18.24 3.53 -25.68
C ASN A 203 18.04 5.04 -25.89
N ASP A 204 18.49 5.54 -27.04
CA ASP A 204 18.36 6.96 -27.39
C ASP A 204 16.90 7.35 -27.72
N GLN A 205 16.03 6.40 -28.02
CA GLN A 205 14.60 6.58 -28.24
C GLN A 205 13.79 6.59 -26.93
N GLY A 206 14.42 6.21 -25.81
CA GLY A 206 13.75 6.15 -24.51
C GLY A 206 13.16 4.78 -24.15
N ASP A 207 13.40 3.76 -24.97
CA ASP A 207 12.94 2.41 -24.64
C ASP A 207 13.87 1.74 -23.63
N LEU A 208 13.29 1.00 -22.71
CA LEU A 208 14.04 0.17 -21.75
C LEU A 208 14.56 -1.08 -22.46
N VAL A 209 15.87 -1.11 -22.74
CA VAL A 209 16.52 -2.22 -23.47
C VAL A 209 17.20 -3.25 -22.54
N ALA A 210 17.52 -2.85 -21.31
CA ALA A 210 18.00 -3.75 -20.27
C ALA A 210 17.64 -3.21 -18.88
N LEU A 211 17.44 -4.12 -17.93
CA LEU A 211 17.39 -3.79 -16.51
C LEU A 211 18.42 -4.63 -15.78
N SER A 212 19.27 -3.95 -15.00
CA SER A 212 20.20 -4.64 -14.10
C SER A 212 19.74 -4.51 -12.67
N ARG A 213 19.98 -5.56 -11.88
CA ARG A 213 19.67 -5.64 -10.45
C ARG A 213 20.93 -5.99 -9.68
N GLU A 214 21.29 -5.20 -8.68
CA GLU A 214 22.27 -5.53 -7.67
C GLU A 214 21.55 -5.91 -6.38
N TYR A 215 21.92 -7.06 -5.80
CA TYR A 215 21.31 -7.55 -4.58
C TYR A 215 22.30 -8.41 -3.80
N LYS A 216 22.05 -8.63 -2.53
CA LYS A 216 22.86 -9.49 -1.69
C LYS A 216 22.16 -10.81 -1.43
N LYS A 217 22.93 -11.90 -1.43
CA LYS A 217 22.48 -13.22 -0.99
C LYS A 217 23.47 -13.79 0.01
N LYS A 218 23.01 -14.68 0.87
CA LYS A 218 23.89 -15.49 1.70
C LYS A 218 24.27 -16.76 0.97
N ASP A 219 25.53 -17.11 1.04
CA ASP A 219 26.05 -18.39 0.54
C ASP A 219 25.76 -19.51 1.54
N LEU A 220 26.15 -20.76 1.20
CA LEU A 220 26.02 -21.94 2.07
C LEU A 220 26.76 -21.80 3.41
N ASP A 221 27.81 -20.99 3.43
CA ASP A 221 28.64 -20.68 4.61
C ASP A 221 28.19 -19.40 5.34
N ASP A 222 26.93 -18.91 5.10
CA ASP A 222 26.38 -17.67 5.64
C ASP A 222 27.13 -16.39 5.25
N MET A 223 28.09 -16.49 4.32
CA MET A 223 28.83 -15.33 3.80
C MET A 223 27.97 -14.51 2.85
N GLU A 224 27.98 -13.18 3.03
CA GLU A 224 27.24 -12.26 2.17
C GLU A 224 27.94 -12.10 0.82
N VAL A 225 27.25 -12.49 -0.27
CA VAL A 225 27.72 -12.36 -1.65
C VAL A 225 26.89 -11.31 -2.36
N THR A 226 27.55 -10.34 -3.00
CA THR A 226 26.85 -9.35 -3.84
C THR A 226 26.67 -9.94 -5.23
N CYS A 227 25.43 -9.97 -5.69
CA CYS A 227 25.03 -10.45 -7.01
C CYS A 227 24.64 -9.27 -7.90
N PHE A 228 25.02 -9.36 -9.17
CA PHE A 228 24.59 -8.44 -10.22
C PHE A 228 23.99 -9.24 -11.36
N MET A 229 22.75 -8.93 -11.75
CA MET A 229 22.03 -9.62 -12.80
C MET A 229 21.50 -8.59 -13.79
N THR A 230 21.74 -8.83 -15.08
CA THR A 230 21.23 -7.98 -16.16
C THR A 230 20.30 -8.79 -17.03
N ILE A 231 19.13 -8.25 -17.29
CA ILE A 231 18.10 -8.83 -18.14
C ILE A 231 17.96 -7.96 -19.36
N THR A 232 18.07 -8.56 -20.52
CA THR A 232 17.86 -7.94 -21.82
C THR A 232 16.62 -8.52 -22.48
N ARG A 233 16.37 -8.18 -23.72
CA ARG A 233 15.24 -8.72 -24.49
C ARG A 233 15.27 -10.26 -24.57
N ASP A 234 16.48 -10.85 -24.71
CA ASP A 234 16.62 -12.27 -25.04
C ASP A 234 17.38 -13.08 -23.99
N MET A 235 18.26 -12.41 -23.21
CA MET A 235 19.23 -13.06 -22.34
C MET A 235 19.18 -12.52 -20.91
N VAL A 236 19.57 -13.39 -19.98
CA VAL A 236 19.86 -13.06 -18.57
C VAL A 236 21.35 -13.30 -18.33
N TYR A 237 22.06 -12.31 -17.84
CA TYR A 237 23.47 -12.37 -17.46
C TYR A 237 23.59 -12.32 -15.95
N GLN A 238 24.50 -13.08 -15.35
CA GLN A 238 24.66 -13.17 -13.90
C GLN A 238 26.12 -13.07 -13.53
N TRP A 239 26.42 -12.22 -12.55
CA TRP A 239 27.75 -12.04 -11.96
C TRP A 239 27.66 -12.03 -10.45
N GLU A 240 28.73 -12.48 -9.79
CA GLU A 240 28.86 -12.51 -8.35
C GLU A 240 30.18 -11.85 -7.92
N PHE A 241 30.11 -11.12 -6.83
CA PHE A 241 31.26 -10.47 -6.21
C PHE A 241 31.54 -11.10 -4.84
N THR A 242 32.72 -11.68 -4.71
CA THR A 242 33.29 -12.14 -3.42
C THR A 242 34.54 -11.33 -3.09
N SER A 243 35.64 -11.56 -3.78
CA SER A 243 36.85 -10.72 -3.81
C SER A 243 36.98 -9.97 -5.13
N ASN A 244 36.50 -10.55 -6.23
CA ASN A 244 36.42 -9.98 -7.57
C ASN A 244 35.09 -10.35 -8.22
N TRP A 245 34.70 -9.61 -9.26
CA TRP A 245 33.54 -9.96 -10.08
C TRP A 245 33.82 -11.21 -10.92
N THR A 246 32.99 -12.21 -10.74
CA THR A 246 33.05 -13.49 -11.49
C THR A 246 31.80 -13.66 -12.33
N ASP A 247 32.00 -14.13 -13.57
CA ASP A 247 30.90 -14.47 -14.46
C ASP A 247 30.31 -15.82 -14.04
N LYS A 248 28.99 -15.86 -13.80
CA LYS A 248 28.23 -17.07 -13.48
C LYS A 248 27.48 -17.65 -14.69
N GLY A 249 27.71 -17.03 -15.84
CA GLY A 249 27.11 -17.42 -17.10
C GLY A 249 25.88 -16.61 -17.48
N SER A 250 25.38 -16.93 -18.66
CA SER A 250 24.19 -16.34 -19.22
C SER A 250 23.29 -17.43 -19.79
N PHE A 251 21.99 -17.13 -19.82
CA PHE A 251 21.00 -18.04 -20.40
C PHE A 251 19.90 -17.25 -21.12
N ALA A 252 19.34 -17.87 -22.16
CA ALA A 252 18.17 -17.32 -22.84
C ALA A 252 16.92 -17.62 -22.02
N HIS A 253 16.10 -16.58 -21.76
CA HIS A 253 14.86 -16.77 -20.99
C HIS A 253 13.69 -17.29 -21.85
N GLY A 254 13.82 -17.29 -23.18
CA GLY A 254 12.87 -17.90 -24.12
C GLY A 254 11.59 -17.10 -24.39
N PHE A 255 11.50 -15.84 -23.94
CA PHE A 255 10.38 -14.96 -24.26
C PHE A 255 10.72 -14.05 -25.45
N LYS A 256 9.70 -13.69 -26.25
CA LYS A 256 9.83 -12.71 -27.36
C LYS A 256 9.98 -11.27 -26.89
N LYS A 257 9.56 -10.95 -25.65
CA LYS A 257 9.66 -9.62 -25.02
C LYS A 257 10.47 -9.70 -23.72
N MET A 258 11.05 -8.59 -23.32
CA MET A 258 11.81 -8.50 -22.07
C MET A 258 10.90 -8.80 -20.86
N PRO A 259 11.28 -9.78 -20.00
CA PRO A 259 10.44 -10.24 -18.90
C PRO A 259 10.51 -9.36 -17.66
N VAL A 260 10.75 -8.05 -17.82
CA VAL A 260 10.81 -7.09 -16.72
C VAL A 260 9.98 -5.88 -17.07
N ILE A 261 9.11 -5.51 -16.15
CA ILE A 261 8.35 -4.27 -16.20
C ILE A 261 8.87 -3.36 -15.07
N TYR A 262 9.27 -2.15 -15.40
CA TYR A 262 9.87 -1.20 -14.48
C TYR A 262 9.07 0.11 -14.48
N MET A 263 8.89 0.67 -13.28
CA MET A 263 8.37 2.02 -13.12
C MET A 263 9.15 2.76 -12.04
N TRP A 264 9.25 4.07 -12.21
CA TRP A 264 10.04 4.96 -11.38
C TRP A 264 9.35 6.32 -11.23
N ARG A 265 9.71 7.02 -10.16
CA ARG A 265 9.31 8.39 -9.86
C ARG A 265 10.48 9.18 -9.24
N PRO A 266 10.55 10.50 -9.43
CA PRO A 266 11.68 11.31 -8.95
C PRO A 266 11.74 11.38 -7.42
N GLU A 267 10.59 11.36 -6.74
CA GLU A 267 10.47 11.52 -5.29
C GLU A 267 9.45 10.52 -4.73
N THR A 268 9.51 10.22 -3.44
CA THR A 268 8.44 9.46 -2.78
C THR A 268 7.14 10.24 -2.81
N TYR A 269 6.02 9.54 -2.70
CA TYR A 269 4.71 10.20 -2.69
C TYR A 269 4.56 11.19 -1.52
N CYS A 270 5.19 10.91 -0.40
CA CYS A 270 5.12 11.69 0.83
C CYS A 270 6.25 12.71 1.01
N GLU A 271 7.19 12.84 0.06
CA GLU A 271 8.33 13.79 0.20
C GLU A 271 7.85 15.23 0.46
N LYS A 272 6.83 15.66 -0.26
CA LYS A 272 6.25 17.00 -0.14
C LYS A 272 5.66 17.34 1.23
N ILE A 273 5.38 16.35 2.08
CA ILE A 273 4.79 16.56 3.42
C ILE A 273 5.76 16.24 4.56
N LYS A 274 6.97 15.84 4.26
CA LYS A 274 7.98 15.43 5.24
C LYS A 274 8.26 16.50 6.29
N SER A 275 8.41 17.77 5.88
CA SER A 275 8.64 18.89 6.80
C SER A 275 7.45 19.13 7.73
N LEU A 276 6.23 18.95 7.23
CA LEU A 276 5.00 19.10 8.03
C LEU A 276 4.88 17.99 9.07
N ARG A 277 5.19 16.74 8.68
CA ARG A 277 5.24 15.60 9.61
C ARG A 277 6.26 15.83 10.73
N VAL A 278 7.49 16.22 10.39
CA VAL A 278 8.54 16.51 11.38
C VAL A 278 8.10 17.59 12.34
N ARG A 279 7.45 18.66 11.84
CA ARG A 279 6.90 19.72 12.70
C ARG A 279 5.80 19.20 13.62
N LEU A 280 4.88 18.39 13.10
CA LEU A 280 3.77 17.82 13.88
C LEU A 280 4.27 16.89 15.00
N GLU A 281 5.22 16.03 14.71
CA GLU A 281 5.82 15.11 15.67
C GLU A 281 6.53 15.88 16.80
N LYS A 282 7.30 16.91 16.44
CA LYS A 282 7.96 17.78 17.41
C LYS A 282 6.95 18.53 18.29
N LEU A 283 5.87 19.03 17.68
CA LEU A 283 4.82 19.75 18.41
C LEU A 283 4.12 18.85 19.43
N LEU A 284 3.75 17.64 19.01
CA LEU A 284 3.08 16.67 19.88
C LEU A 284 3.99 16.16 21.00
N SER A 285 5.28 15.94 20.71
CA SER A 285 6.26 15.52 21.71
C SER A 285 6.48 16.60 22.77
N ASN A 286 6.69 17.85 22.35
CA ASN A 286 6.85 18.97 23.27
C ASN A 286 5.56 19.23 24.10
N TYR A 287 4.40 19.04 23.48
CA TYR A 287 3.12 19.20 24.18
C TYR A 287 2.92 18.09 25.23
N ALA A 288 3.31 16.86 24.93
CA ALA A 288 3.29 15.77 25.90
C ALA A 288 4.22 16.06 27.08
N ASP A 289 5.44 16.54 26.84
CA ASP A 289 6.36 16.98 27.92
C ASP A 289 5.76 18.09 28.77
N CYS A 290 5.07 19.06 28.16
CA CYS A 290 4.37 20.12 28.89
C CYS A 290 3.23 19.57 29.74
N ILE A 291 2.45 18.62 29.21
CA ILE A 291 1.37 17.96 29.98
C ILE A 291 1.96 17.24 31.17
N ASP A 292 2.99 16.43 30.97
CA ASP A 292 3.63 15.66 32.04
C ASP A 292 4.20 16.56 33.13
N TYR A 293 4.81 17.69 32.73
CA TYR A 293 5.33 18.71 33.69
C TYR A 293 4.21 19.36 34.53
N HIS A 294 3.09 19.72 33.89
CA HIS A 294 1.97 20.41 34.55
C HIS A 294 0.93 19.46 35.17
N PHE A 295 1.07 18.14 34.99
CA PHE A 295 0.14 17.14 35.54
C PHE A 295 0.07 17.21 37.07
N PHE A 296 1.17 17.60 37.71
CA PHE A 296 1.21 17.87 39.14
C PHE A 296 1.11 19.38 39.39
N PRO A 297 -0.06 19.91 39.77
CA PRO A 297 -0.24 21.35 40.00
C PRO A 297 0.68 21.86 41.09
N ILE A 298 1.36 22.96 40.83
CA ILE A 298 2.22 23.61 41.80
C ILE A 298 1.34 24.37 42.79
N LEU A 299 1.41 24.00 44.06
CA LEU A 299 0.75 24.76 45.12
C LEU A 299 1.65 25.94 45.53
N MET A 300 1.19 27.16 45.28
CA MET A 300 1.84 28.39 45.77
C MET A 300 1.24 28.78 47.08
N LEU A 301 2.10 28.96 48.09
CA LEU A 301 1.74 29.36 49.42
C LEU A 301 2.27 30.78 49.66
N PHE A 302 1.39 31.71 50.04
CA PHE A 302 1.74 33.07 50.43
C PHE A 302 1.48 33.20 51.92
N GLY A 303 2.47 33.71 52.71
CA GLY A 303 2.38 33.85 54.16
C GLY A 303 3.31 32.90 54.90
N ASN A 304 3.18 32.86 56.23
CA ASN A 304 3.93 31.95 57.08
C ASN A 304 3.22 30.58 57.11
N VAL A 305 3.97 29.53 56.76
CA VAL A 305 3.48 28.14 56.78
C VAL A 305 3.72 27.58 58.16
N GLU A 306 2.69 27.34 58.94
CA GLU A 306 2.82 26.75 60.28
C GLU A 306 2.81 25.21 60.27
N ASN A 307 1.99 24.61 59.41
CA ASN A 307 1.93 23.17 59.23
C ASN A 307 1.78 22.79 57.76
N PHE A 308 2.61 21.87 57.30
CA PHE A 308 2.50 21.24 56.01
C PHE A 308 2.53 19.70 56.13
N SER A 309 1.39 19.07 56.03
CA SER A 309 1.31 17.64 56.01
C SER A 309 1.40 17.11 54.56
N GLY A 310 2.49 16.39 54.27
CA GLY A 310 2.81 15.88 52.93
C GLY A 310 2.21 14.52 52.58
N GLU A 311 1.26 14.01 53.35
CA GLU A 311 0.62 12.70 53.09
C GLU A 311 -0.30 12.78 51.86
N PHE A 312 -0.22 11.77 51.00
CA PHE A 312 -0.87 11.75 49.68
C PHE A 312 -2.40 11.91 49.74
N LYS A 313 -3.06 11.62 50.88
CA LYS A 313 -4.52 11.67 51.02
C LYS A 313 -5.04 12.87 51.81
N ASN A 314 -4.21 13.53 52.64
CA ASN A 314 -4.60 14.65 53.48
C ASN A 314 -3.55 15.77 53.42
N ARG A 315 -3.62 16.58 52.36
CA ARG A 315 -2.80 17.76 52.24
C ARG A 315 -3.50 18.91 53.00
N VAL A 316 -3.17 19.08 54.25
CA VAL A 316 -3.60 20.24 55.06
C VAL A 316 -2.45 21.23 55.06
N VAL A 317 -2.73 22.48 54.67
CA VAL A 317 -1.80 23.60 54.75
C VAL A 317 -2.39 24.64 55.65
N GLU A 318 -1.75 24.89 56.77
CA GLU A 318 -2.10 26.00 57.69
C GLU A 318 -1.21 27.19 57.36
N LEU A 319 -1.85 28.29 56.95
CA LEU A 319 -1.20 29.53 56.63
C LEU A 319 -1.61 30.59 57.61
N THR A 320 -0.65 31.31 58.21
CA THR A 320 -0.90 32.43 59.09
C THR A 320 -0.22 33.67 58.56
N GLY A 321 -0.79 34.87 58.90
CA GLY A 321 -0.26 36.16 58.48
C GLY A 321 -1.25 36.98 57.68
N GLN A 322 -1.02 38.29 57.64
CA GLN A 322 -1.85 39.23 56.90
C GLN A 322 -1.62 39.02 55.40
N GLY A 323 -2.65 38.60 54.66
CA GLY A 323 -2.53 38.25 53.23
C GLY A 323 -2.16 36.80 52.93
N ALA A 324 -2.26 35.89 53.91
CA ALA A 324 -2.04 34.44 53.70
C ALA A 324 -3.03 33.91 52.67
N ASN A 325 -2.48 33.26 51.63
CA ASN A 325 -3.26 32.70 50.55
C ASN A 325 -2.56 31.43 49.99
N ALA A 326 -3.36 30.45 49.59
CA ALA A 326 -2.88 29.27 48.88
C ALA A 326 -3.55 29.22 47.51
N GLN A 327 -2.76 29.14 46.47
CA GLN A 327 -3.26 29.11 45.11
C GLN A 327 -2.58 28.02 44.33
N TYR A 328 -3.35 27.22 43.62
CA TYR A 328 -2.79 26.32 42.61
C TYR A 328 -2.41 27.11 41.37
N LEU A 329 -1.18 26.97 40.94
CA LEU A 329 -0.74 27.47 39.66
C LEU A 329 -1.25 26.48 38.60
N THR A 330 -2.34 26.82 37.95
CA THR A 330 -2.90 26.04 36.85
C THR A 330 -2.49 26.63 35.52
N TRP A 331 -2.15 25.79 34.60
CA TRP A 331 -1.83 26.20 33.22
C TRP A 331 -3.12 26.64 32.51
N SER A 332 -3.30 27.95 32.36
CA SER A 332 -4.52 28.53 31.79
C SER A 332 -4.43 28.87 30.29
N GLN A 333 -3.26 28.71 29.68
CA GLN A 333 -3.06 29.14 28.31
C GLN A 333 -2.51 27.97 27.49
N VAL A 334 -3.03 27.77 26.27
CA VAL A 334 -2.41 27.06 25.17
C VAL A 334 -3.14 25.81 24.58
N PRO A 335 -4.12 25.13 25.22
CA PRO A 335 -4.75 23.97 24.57
C PRO A 335 -5.34 24.30 23.20
N ASP A 336 -5.94 25.48 23.04
CA ASP A 336 -6.61 25.87 21.79
C ASP A 336 -5.62 26.19 20.66
N THR A 337 -4.50 26.87 20.98
CA THR A 337 -3.46 27.20 19.97
C THR A 337 -2.77 25.94 19.46
N VAL A 338 -2.42 25.00 20.36
CA VAL A 338 -1.82 23.70 19.97
C VAL A 338 -2.80 22.89 19.15
N LYS A 339 -4.06 22.83 19.58
CA LYS A 339 -5.12 22.13 18.83
C LYS A 339 -5.28 22.71 17.43
N PHE A 340 -5.32 24.04 17.30
CA PHE A 340 -5.40 24.71 16.02
C PHE A 340 -4.21 24.39 15.10
N GLU A 341 -2.97 24.43 15.64
CA GLU A 341 -1.78 24.09 14.85
C GLU A 341 -1.77 22.62 14.41
N VAL A 342 -2.12 21.68 15.31
CA VAL A 342 -2.23 20.25 15.00
C VAL A 342 -3.26 20.01 13.88
N GLU A 343 -4.45 20.58 14.01
CA GLU A 343 -5.50 20.43 13.00
C GLU A 343 -5.10 21.07 11.66
N THR A 344 -4.42 22.22 11.69
CA THR A 344 -3.90 22.87 10.48
C THR A 344 -2.85 22.02 9.79
N LEU A 345 -1.87 21.47 10.52
CA LEU A 345 -0.82 20.61 9.99
C LEU A 345 -1.41 19.33 9.39
N LEU A 346 -2.34 18.67 10.11
CA LEU A 346 -3.02 17.48 9.59
C LEU A 346 -3.84 17.81 8.34
N SER A 347 -4.57 18.92 8.32
CA SER A 347 -5.33 19.35 7.15
C SER A 347 -4.43 19.57 5.93
N GLN A 348 -3.26 20.20 6.11
CA GLN A 348 -2.28 20.41 5.05
C GLN A 348 -1.64 19.09 4.58
N ILE A 349 -1.27 18.19 5.51
CA ILE A 349 -0.68 16.88 5.19
C ILE A 349 -1.61 16.07 4.30
N TYR A 350 -2.86 15.92 4.71
CA TYR A 350 -3.84 15.14 3.94
C TYR A 350 -4.31 15.88 2.69
N GLY A 351 -4.43 17.21 2.73
CA GLY A 351 -4.79 18.04 1.57
C GLY A 351 -3.74 18.01 0.47
N LEU A 352 -2.45 18.23 0.79
CA LEU A 352 -1.37 18.19 -0.18
C LEU A 352 -1.16 16.80 -0.81
N THR A 353 -1.54 15.74 -0.11
CA THR A 353 -1.48 14.37 -0.63
C THR A 353 -2.78 13.91 -1.29
N ASN A 354 -3.79 14.79 -1.39
CA ASN A 354 -5.12 14.44 -1.90
C ASN A 354 -5.68 13.15 -1.26
N THR A 355 -5.36 12.95 0.03
CA THR A 355 -5.76 11.76 0.78
C THR A 355 -6.92 12.13 1.70
N PRO A 356 -8.04 11.41 1.64
CA PRO A 356 -9.16 11.72 2.53
C PRO A 356 -8.80 11.35 3.97
N ARG A 357 -9.05 12.26 4.89
CA ARG A 357 -8.96 11.96 6.33
C ARG A 357 -10.22 11.21 6.73
N ILE A 358 -10.19 9.89 6.57
CA ILE A 358 -11.31 9.02 6.88
C ILE A 358 -11.34 8.79 8.39
N SER A 359 -12.12 9.60 9.11
CA SER A 359 -12.46 9.34 10.51
C SER A 359 -13.96 9.14 10.64
N PHE A 360 -14.38 8.34 11.62
CA PHE A 360 -15.79 8.11 11.89
C PHE A 360 -16.54 9.42 12.22
N ASP A 361 -15.85 10.39 12.82
CA ASP A 361 -16.42 11.68 13.17
C ASP A 361 -16.58 12.60 11.95
N SER A 362 -15.69 12.54 10.96
CA SER A 362 -15.85 13.28 9.71
C SER A 362 -17.02 12.76 8.86
N LEU A 363 -17.40 11.50 9.03
CA LEU A 363 -18.58 10.92 8.40
C LEU A 363 -19.90 11.24 9.13
N LYS A 364 -19.87 11.43 10.46
CA LYS A 364 -21.05 11.82 11.26
C LYS A 364 -21.56 13.22 10.94
N GLY A 365 -20.69 14.14 10.52
CA GLY A 365 -21.05 15.52 10.19
C GLY A 365 -21.92 15.68 8.94
N THR A 366 -22.07 14.62 8.13
CA THR A 366 -22.83 14.64 6.87
C THR A 366 -24.32 14.22 7.02
N GLY A 367 -24.78 13.94 8.24
CA GLY A 367 -26.19 13.57 8.51
C GLY A 367 -26.50 12.09 8.28
N ASN A 368 -27.68 11.64 8.70
CA ASN A 368 -28.10 10.24 8.72
C ASN A 368 -28.34 9.57 7.36
N ALA A 369 -28.05 10.25 6.24
CA ALA A 369 -28.24 9.71 4.88
C ALA A 369 -27.03 10.05 4.01
N VAL A 370 -25.90 9.39 4.25
CA VAL A 370 -24.74 9.48 3.35
C VAL A 370 -25.09 8.61 2.13
N SER A 371 -25.53 9.26 1.04
CA SER A 371 -25.75 8.59 -0.23
C SER A 371 -24.42 8.32 -0.93
N GLY A 372 -24.36 7.34 -1.87
CA GLY A 372 -23.19 7.08 -2.69
C GLY A 372 -22.65 8.33 -3.39
N VAL A 373 -23.53 9.24 -3.80
CA VAL A 373 -23.17 10.54 -4.41
C VAL A 373 -22.39 11.44 -3.45
N THR A 374 -22.70 11.45 -2.15
CA THR A 374 -22.00 12.24 -1.16
C THR A 374 -20.55 11.73 -0.98
N PHE A 375 -20.34 10.41 -1.02
CA PHE A 375 -19.00 9.84 -0.98
C PHE A 375 -18.17 10.20 -2.22
N ASP A 376 -18.78 10.23 -3.40
CA ASP A 376 -18.08 10.64 -4.63
C ASP A 376 -17.57 12.09 -4.52
N TYR A 377 -18.31 13.00 -3.89
CA TYR A 377 -17.86 14.36 -3.64
C TYR A 377 -16.72 14.42 -2.58
N VAL A 378 -16.83 13.67 -1.48
CA VAL A 378 -15.81 13.63 -0.43
C VAL A 378 -14.48 13.08 -0.98
N PHE A 379 -14.54 12.11 -1.88
CA PHE A 379 -13.34 11.48 -2.45
C PHE A 379 -12.93 12.07 -3.81
N MET A 380 -13.58 13.12 -4.29
CA MET A 380 -13.32 13.69 -5.62
C MET A 380 -11.85 14.06 -5.83
N SER A 381 -11.21 14.73 -4.85
CA SER A 381 -9.79 15.08 -4.93
C SER A 381 -8.88 13.84 -5.01
N THR A 382 -9.25 12.77 -4.30
CA THR A 382 -8.52 11.50 -4.33
C THR A 382 -8.70 10.80 -5.68
N HIS A 383 -9.91 10.80 -6.23
CA HIS A 383 -10.17 10.22 -7.56
C HIS A 383 -9.40 10.96 -8.65
N LEU A 384 -9.38 12.30 -8.64
CA LEU A 384 -8.56 13.08 -9.57
C LEU A 384 -7.06 12.78 -9.44
N ASN A 385 -6.58 12.59 -8.20
CA ASN A 385 -5.18 12.20 -7.99
C ASN A 385 -4.90 10.76 -8.48
N VAL A 386 -5.85 9.85 -8.32
CA VAL A 386 -5.74 8.48 -8.83
C VAL A 386 -5.62 8.46 -10.36
N GLU A 387 -6.36 9.32 -11.07
CA GLU A 387 -6.20 9.46 -12.53
C GLU A 387 -4.76 9.86 -12.91
N ASN A 388 -4.16 10.81 -12.18
CA ASN A 388 -2.75 11.17 -12.39
C ASN A 388 -1.79 10.01 -12.07
N LEU A 389 -2.06 9.22 -11.04
CA LEU A 389 -1.24 8.03 -10.73
C LEU A 389 -1.42 6.94 -11.79
N ASN A 390 -2.61 6.85 -12.39
CA ASN A 390 -2.93 5.87 -13.42
C ASN A 390 -2.20 6.11 -14.74
N GLU A 391 -1.70 7.30 -15.00
CA GLU A 391 -0.79 7.53 -16.16
C GLU A 391 0.39 6.54 -16.10
N THR A 392 1.04 6.40 -14.96
CA THR A 392 2.19 5.49 -14.80
C THR A 392 1.76 4.06 -14.47
N VAL A 393 0.80 3.91 -13.57
CA VAL A 393 0.34 2.57 -13.12
C VAL A 393 -0.41 1.86 -14.24
N GLY A 394 -1.25 2.55 -14.99
CA GLY A 394 -1.98 2.00 -16.14
C GLY A 394 -1.00 1.52 -17.22
N GLU A 395 0.01 2.35 -17.55
CA GLU A 395 1.05 1.96 -18.50
C GLU A 395 1.83 0.72 -18.01
N PHE A 396 2.17 0.66 -16.73
CA PHE A 396 2.81 -0.52 -16.13
C PHE A 396 1.93 -1.78 -16.28
N MET A 397 0.64 -1.66 -16.00
CA MET A 397 -0.31 -2.78 -16.13
C MET A 397 -0.49 -3.21 -17.59
N GLN A 398 -0.57 -2.26 -18.51
CA GLN A 398 -0.64 -2.52 -19.95
C GLN A 398 0.60 -3.24 -20.46
N ARG A 399 1.80 -2.78 -20.07
CA ARG A 399 3.06 -3.44 -20.42
C ARG A 399 3.14 -4.87 -19.87
N ARG A 400 2.63 -5.10 -18.66
CA ARG A 400 2.51 -6.45 -18.07
C ARG A 400 1.61 -7.35 -18.91
N VAL A 401 0.43 -6.88 -19.28
CA VAL A 401 -0.51 -7.66 -20.11
C VAL A 401 0.10 -7.96 -21.46
N ASN A 402 0.69 -6.98 -22.12
CA ASN A 402 1.37 -7.18 -23.41
C ASN A 402 2.55 -8.18 -23.33
N PHE A 403 3.26 -8.18 -22.20
CA PHE A 403 4.29 -9.20 -21.95
C PHE A 403 3.67 -10.58 -21.75
N LEU A 404 2.62 -10.70 -20.91
CA LEU A 404 1.98 -11.98 -20.59
C LEU A 404 1.33 -12.63 -21.82
N VAL A 405 0.68 -11.84 -22.66
CA VAL A 405 0.14 -12.31 -23.96
C VAL A 405 1.24 -12.91 -24.81
N SER A 406 2.33 -12.18 -25.00
CA SER A 406 3.50 -12.66 -25.76
C SER A 406 4.17 -13.89 -25.11
N ALA A 407 4.26 -13.93 -23.77
CA ALA A 407 4.85 -15.04 -23.04
C ALA A 407 4.00 -16.31 -23.15
N LEU A 408 2.68 -16.20 -23.11
CA LEU A 408 1.77 -17.34 -23.31
C LEU A 408 1.91 -17.93 -24.72
N GLY A 409 2.04 -17.09 -25.74
CA GLY A 409 2.34 -17.54 -27.11
C GLY A 409 3.69 -18.24 -27.22
N SER A 410 4.73 -17.73 -26.53
CA SER A 410 6.07 -18.34 -26.52
C SER A 410 6.11 -19.70 -25.80
N VAL A 411 5.33 -19.88 -24.73
CA VAL A 411 5.29 -21.11 -23.92
C VAL A 411 4.36 -22.17 -24.55
N ASN A 412 3.35 -21.74 -25.27
CA ASN A 412 2.37 -22.65 -25.89
C ASN A 412 2.17 -22.30 -27.36
N THR A 413 2.72 -23.13 -28.24
CA THR A 413 2.66 -22.93 -29.70
C THR A 413 1.23 -22.90 -30.28
N THR A 414 0.24 -23.51 -29.60
CA THR A 414 -1.17 -23.42 -30.03
C THR A 414 -1.79 -22.03 -29.82
N LEU A 415 -1.18 -21.22 -28.97
CA LEU A 415 -1.62 -19.85 -28.67
C LEU A 415 -0.76 -18.79 -29.39
N GLU A 416 0.25 -19.22 -30.16
CA GLU A 416 1.20 -18.28 -30.78
C GLU A 416 0.51 -17.34 -31.76
N ALA A 417 -0.27 -17.87 -32.70
CA ALA A 417 -0.99 -17.06 -33.68
C ALA A 417 -1.96 -16.07 -33.01
N ALA A 418 -2.75 -16.54 -32.04
CA ALA A 418 -3.66 -15.69 -31.28
C ALA A 418 -2.92 -14.61 -30.47
N SER A 419 -1.68 -14.88 -30.00
CA SER A 419 -0.89 -13.89 -29.25
C SER A 419 -0.34 -12.75 -30.11
N GLU A 420 -0.36 -12.87 -31.42
CA GLU A 420 0.08 -11.84 -32.37
C GLU A 420 -1.08 -10.91 -32.83
N THR A 421 -2.33 -11.41 -32.73
CA THR A 421 -3.51 -10.68 -33.23
C THR A 421 -4.34 -10.06 -32.11
N ILE A 422 -4.40 -10.69 -30.93
CA ILE A 422 -5.24 -10.23 -29.83
C ILE A 422 -4.81 -8.85 -29.32
N ASP A 423 -5.78 -7.96 -29.20
CA ASP A 423 -5.61 -6.67 -28.55
C ASP A 423 -6.37 -6.68 -27.20
N VAL A 424 -5.64 -6.43 -26.12
CA VAL A 424 -6.19 -6.41 -24.77
C VAL A 424 -5.83 -5.09 -24.11
N ASP A 425 -6.82 -4.24 -23.94
CA ASP A 425 -6.68 -2.99 -23.22
C ASP A 425 -6.92 -3.17 -21.71
N VAL A 426 -6.14 -2.45 -20.89
CA VAL A 426 -6.22 -2.52 -19.42
C VAL A 426 -6.90 -1.27 -18.89
N GLN A 427 -8.17 -1.39 -18.55
CA GLN A 427 -8.93 -0.30 -17.94
C GLN A 427 -8.78 -0.33 -16.43
N MET A 428 -8.12 0.69 -15.89
CA MET A 428 -7.99 0.88 -14.45
C MET A 428 -9.33 1.28 -13.86
N GLN A 429 -9.68 0.64 -12.74
CA GLN A 429 -10.92 0.91 -12.01
C GLN A 429 -10.58 1.55 -10.66
N PRO A 430 -10.79 2.87 -10.48
CA PRO A 430 -10.60 3.51 -9.17
C PRO A 430 -11.52 2.86 -8.13
N TYR A 431 -11.03 2.73 -6.91
CA TYR A 431 -11.88 2.23 -5.83
C TYR A 431 -13.05 3.20 -5.60
N LYS A 432 -14.26 2.66 -5.64
CA LYS A 432 -15.50 3.36 -5.26
C LYS A 432 -16.12 2.64 -4.07
N LEU A 433 -16.62 3.40 -3.12
CA LEU A 433 -17.45 2.86 -2.07
C LEU A 433 -18.85 2.67 -2.67
N GLU A 434 -19.16 1.45 -3.08
CA GLU A 434 -20.47 1.15 -3.66
C GLU A 434 -21.36 0.51 -2.60
N ASP A 435 -22.54 1.08 -2.38
CA ASP A 435 -23.57 0.42 -1.58
C ASP A 435 -24.17 -0.74 -2.40
N LEU A 436 -24.24 -1.91 -1.78
CA LEU A 436 -24.86 -3.08 -2.41
C LEU A 436 -26.30 -2.80 -2.86
N LYS A 437 -27.03 -1.99 -2.08
CA LYS A 437 -28.38 -1.57 -2.41
C LYS A 437 -28.42 -0.74 -3.69
N ASP A 438 -27.52 0.25 -3.80
CA ASP A 438 -27.44 1.10 -4.99
C ASP A 438 -27.05 0.29 -6.24
N LYS A 439 -26.18 -0.72 -6.09
CA LYS A 439 -25.86 -1.67 -7.17
C LYS A 439 -27.06 -2.47 -7.62
N ILE A 440 -27.83 -3.01 -6.67
CA ILE A 440 -29.01 -3.79 -6.96
C ILE A 440 -30.07 -2.91 -7.65
N ASP A 441 -30.33 -1.72 -7.12
CA ASP A 441 -31.29 -0.78 -7.69
C ASP A 441 -30.89 -0.35 -9.11
N THR A 442 -29.61 -0.11 -9.35
CA THR A 442 -29.07 0.22 -10.69
C THR A 442 -29.21 -0.95 -11.65
N ALA A 443 -28.91 -2.18 -11.20
CA ALA A 443 -29.04 -3.38 -12.02
C ALA A 443 -30.47 -3.66 -12.39
N ILE A 444 -31.40 -3.50 -11.45
CA ILE A 444 -32.85 -3.64 -11.68
C ILE A 444 -33.33 -2.62 -12.70
N LYS A 445 -33.04 -1.32 -12.49
CA LYS A 445 -33.45 -0.24 -13.41
C LYS A 445 -32.86 -0.42 -14.81
N ALA A 446 -31.59 -0.83 -14.92
CA ALA A 446 -30.98 -1.06 -16.23
C ALA A 446 -31.54 -2.30 -16.95
N LYS A 447 -31.94 -3.35 -16.20
CA LYS A 447 -32.60 -4.52 -16.75
C LYS A 447 -34.03 -4.20 -17.17
N ASP A 448 -34.82 -3.52 -16.32
CA ASP A 448 -36.19 -3.15 -16.59
C ASP A 448 -36.32 -2.14 -17.75
N GLY A 449 -35.31 -1.28 -17.91
CA GLY A 449 -35.17 -0.36 -19.05
C GLY A 449 -34.59 -1.02 -20.30
N GLU A 450 -34.46 -2.34 -20.35
CA GLU A 450 -33.91 -3.11 -21.50
C GLU A 450 -32.52 -2.70 -21.97
N ILE A 451 -31.77 -1.98 -21.11
CA ILE A 451 -30.39 -1.56 -21.38
C ILE A 451 -29.40 -2.73 -21.15
N TRP A 452 -29.67 -3.56 -20.12
CA TRP A 452 -28.84 -4.69 -19.75
C TRP A 452 -29.56 -6.02 -19.86
N SER A 453 -28.82 -7.05 -20.30
CA SER A 453 -29.27 -8.43 -20.18
C SER A 453 -29.29 -8.86 -18.71
N GLN A 454 -30.10 -9.88 -18.36
CA GLN A 454 -30.11 -10.48 -17.02
C GLN A 454 -28.70 -10.96 -16.59
N GLN A 455 -27.97 -11.55 -17.51
CA GLN A 455 -26.58 -11.99 -17.27
C GLN A 455 -25.69 -10.84 -16.88
N ARG A 456 -25.76 -9.70 -17.56
CA ARG A 456 -24.99 -8.51 -17.25
C ARG A 456 -25.39 -7.90 -15.90
N ALA A 457 -26.66 -7.86 -15.60
CA ALA A 457 -27.17 -7.35 -14.33
C ALA A 457 -26.66 -8.17 -13.13
N ILE A 458 -26.71 -9.51 -13.21
CA ILE A 458 -26.20 -10.41 -12.17
C ILE A 458 -24.69 -10.26 -12.04
N THR A 459 -23.96 -10.19 -13.16
CA THR A 459 -22.49 -9.99 -13.16
C THR A 459 -22.12 -8.67 -12.49
N PHE A 460 -22.87 -7.59 -12.72
CA PHE A 460 -22.63 -6.27 -12.14
C PHE A 460 -22.85 -6.24 -10.64
N VAL A 461 -23.91 -6.87 -10.13
CA VAL A 461 -24.17 -6.97 -8.69
C VAL A 461 -23.09 -7.81 -8.00
N GLY A 462 -22.62 -8.88 -8.62
CA GLY A 462 -21.67 -9.83 -8.04
C GLY A 462 -22.32 -10.70 -6.97
N ASN A 463 -21.54 -11.27 -6.08
CA ASN A 463 -21.96 -12.16 -4.97
C ASN A 463 -22.60 -13.50 -5.41
N VAL A 464 -22.33 -13.96 -6.62
CA VAL A 464 -22.73 -15.28 -7.10
C VAL A 464 -21.51 -16.09 -7.52
N ASP A 465 -21.46 -17.36 -7.19
CA ASP A 465 -20.34 -18.25 -7.53
C ASP A 465 -20.26 -18.53 -9.03
N SER A 466 -21.42 -18.67 -9.67
CA SER A 466 -21.57 -18.90 -11.11
C SER A 466 -22.77 -18.14 -11.64
N VAL A 467 -22.56 -17.23 -12.57
CA VAL A 467 -23.62 -16.43 -13.19
C VAL A 467 -24.56 -17.30 -14.03
N LEU A 468 -24.04 -18.37 -14.64
CA LEU A 468 -24.85 -19.27 -15.48
C LEU A 468 -25.79 -20.13 -14.61
N ASP A 469 -25.27 -20.66 -13.48
CA ASP A 469 -26.06 -21.48 -12.56
C ASP A 469 -27.17 -20.63 -11.91
N GLU A 470 -26.85 -19.37 -11.59
CA GLU A 470 -27.83 -18.41 -11.06
C GLU A 470 -28.97 -18.09 -12.07
N ILE A 471 -28.59 -17.92 -13.35
CA ILE A 471 -29.62 -17.71 -14.41
C ILE A 471 -30.50 -18.95 -14.57
N GLU A 472 -29.96 -20.14 -14.46
CA GLU A 472 -30.69 -21.39 -14.56
C GLU A 472 -31.63 -21.55 -13.37
N ALA A 473 -31.16 -21.27 -12.14
CA ALA A 473 -31.98 -21.25 -10.94
C ALA A 473 -33.15 -20.24 -11.03
N ILE A 474 -32.89 -19.02 -11.50
CA ILE A 474 -33.94 -18.01 -11.70
C ILE A 474 -34.99 -18.48 -12.73
N LYS A 475 -34.58 -19.15 -13.80
CA LYS A 475 -35.50 -19.68 -14.80
C LYS A 475 -36.39 -20.82 -14.25
N GLU A 476 -35.78 -21.69 -13.42
CA GLU A 476 -36.54 -22.76 -12.74
C GLU A 476 -37.56 -22.20 -11.78
N GLU A 477 -37.21 -21.21 -10.95
CA GLU A 477 -38.14 -20.54 -10.04
C GLU A 477 -39.27 -19.83 -10.78
N GLN A 478 -38.96 -19.15 -11.90
CA GLN A 478 -39.98 -18.50 -12.73
C GLN A 478 -40.95 -19.52 -13.33
N ALA A 479 -40.45 -20.66 -13.79
CA ALA A 479 -41.28 -21.71 -14.35
C ALA A 479 -42.19 -22.37 -13.28
N GLU A 480 -41.69 -22.52 -12.05
CA GLU A 480 -42.46 -23.05 -10.93
C GLU A 480 -43.53 -22.05 -10.47
N ASN A 481 -43.19 -20.77 -10.37
CA ASN A 481 -44.17 -19.71 -10.05
C ASN A 481 -45.29 -19.60 -11.09
N GLN A 482 -44.95 -19.69 -12.38
CA GLN A 482 -45.96 -19.71 -13.45
C GLN A 482 -46.90 -20.92 -13.33
N LYS A 483 -46.39 -22.11 -13.00
CA LYS A 483 -47.22 -23.30 -12.77
C LYS A 483 -48.16 -23.09 -11.58
N ASN A 484 -47.64 -22.57 -10.49
CA ASN A 484 -48.45 -22.29 -9.29
C ASN A 484 -49.52 -21.23 -9.53
N ASP A 485 -49.25 -20.21 -10.31
CA ASP A 485 -50.26 -19.19 -10.68
C ASP A 485 -51.33 -19.73 -11.61
N ILE A 486 -50.99 -20.57 -12.58
CA ILE A 486 -51.94 -21.25 -13.43
C ILE A 486 -52.87 -22.19 -12.59
N GLU A 487 -52.28 -22.87 -11.60
CA GLU A 487 -53.03 -23.77 -10.72
C GLU A 487 -53.97 -22.99 -9.80
N LYS A 488 -53.53 -21.87 -9.23
CA LYS A 488 -54.41 -20.94 -8.49
C LYS A 488 -55.53 -20.36 -9.34
N GLN A 489 -55.28 -19.98 -10.59
CA GLN A 489 -56.31 -19.49 -11.50
C GLN A 489 -57.32 -20.59 -11.84
N ARG A 490 -56.88 -21.84 -12.01
CA ARG A 490 -57.79 -22.98 -12.22
C ARG A 490 -58.69 -23.23 -10.99
N GLN A 491 -58.10 -23.20 -9.77
CA GLN A 491 -58.86 -23.34 -8.53
C GLN A 491 -59.87 -22.21 -8.35
N LEU A 492 -59.51 -20.96 -8.63
CA LEU A 492 -60.43 -19.81 -8.58
C LEU A 492 -61.53 -19.88 -9.64
N SER A 493 -61.22 -20.39 -10.84
CA SER A 493 -62.26 -20.59 -11.88
C SER A 493 -63.24 -21.70 -11.50
N PHE A 494 -62.74 -22.77 -10.86
CA PHE A 494 -63.61 -23.86 -10.38
C PHE A 494 -64.48 -23.40 -9.22
N LEU A 495 -63.97 -22.62 -8.28
CA LEU A 495 -64.83 -22.04 -7.21
C LEU A 495 -65.88 -21.08 -7.73
N LYS A 496 -65.57 -20.26 -8.73
CA LYS A 496 -66.57 -19.36 -9.39
C LYS A 496 -67.63 -20.12 -10.20
N SER A 497 -67.28 -21.28 -10.78
CA SER A 497 -68.30 -22.10 -11.47
C SER A 497 -69.24 -22.86 -10.50
N SER A 498 -68.70 -23.29 -9.35
CA SER A 498 -69.48 -23.95 -8.27
C SER A 498 -70.41 -22.98 -7.57
N SER A 499 -70.03 -21.69 -7.38
CA SER A 499 -70.94 -20.71 -6.77
C SER A 499 -72.12 -20.30 -7.66
N LYS A 500 -71.93 -20.36 -8.97
CA LYS A 500 -73.08 -20.13 -9.93
C LYS A 500 -74.08 -21.27 -10.01
N GLN A 501 -73.70 -22.50 -9.61
CA GLN A 501 -74.60 -23.64 -9.55
C GLN A 501 -75.47 -23.71 -8.26
N PHE A 502 -75.18 -22.86 -7.26
CA PHE A 502 -75.92 -22.74 -6.03
C PHE A 502 -76.90 -21.54 -6.02
N GLU A 503 -76.91 -20.71 -7.08
CA GLU A 503 -77.84 -19.57 -7.23
C GLU A 503 -79.01 -19.83 -8.27
N GLU A 504 -79.04 -21.01 -8.90
CA GLU A 504 -80.19 -21.52 -9.62
C GLU A 504 -80.97 -22.58 -8.75
#